data_c7baae841ad68301893bf47ab343fa80
#
_entry.id   c7baae841ad68301893bf47ab343fa80
#
_cell.length_a   1.000
_cell.length_b   1.000
_cell.length_c   1.000
_cell.angle_alpha   90.00
_cell.angle_beta   90.00
_cell.angle_gamma   90.00
#
_symmetry.space_group_name_H-M   'P 1'
#
loop_
_entity.id
_entity.type
_entity.pdbx_description
1 polymer ?
#
loop_
_entity_poly.entity_id
_entity_poly.type
_entity_poly.pdbx_seq_one_letter_code
_entity_poly.pdbx_strand_id
1 'polypeptide(L)'
;GTSTDDFWSITGIQLEVGQNPTTFEHEPFERTLEKCQRYYYSKGGDPDGNYFPYTSVAYTTSAIFGAQKHPVRMRANPSVSLNGNVRAIDGVTSSKISSSLTLVNLSQIDTLCWYSNGSFSGLTQYRSYLVNGETSANSMEVDAEL
;
A
#
# COMPACT_ATOMS: atom_id res chain seq x y z
N GLY A 1 -8.75 18.36 -39.86
CA GLY A 1 -9.53 18.59 -38.65
C GLY A 1 -8.74 18.13 -37.49
N THR A 2 -8.47 18.99 -36.55
CA THR A 2 -7.83 18.63 -35.27
C THR A 2 -8.93 18.22 -34.32
N SER A 3 -9.24 16.92 -34.27
CA SER A 3 -10.04 16.35 -33.19
C SER A 3 -9.15 16.21 -31.97
N THR A 4 -9.58 16.73 -30.83
CA THR A 4 -8.90 16.57 -29.54
C THR A 4 -9.08 15.16 -28.95
N ASP A 5 -9.86 14.31 -29.64
CA ASP A 5 -10.18 12.95 -29.23
C ASP A 5 -9.36 11.88 -29.98
N ASP A 6 -8.43 12.31 -30.84
CA ASP A 6 -7.53 11.39 -31.54
C ASP A 6 -6.46 10.87 -30.57
N PHE A 7 -6.49 9.59 -30.28
CA PHE A 7 -5.48 8.92 -29.48
C PHE A 7 -4.93 7.69 -30.20
N TRP A 8 -3.72 7.34 -29.85
CA TRP A 8 -3.10 6.12 -30.34
C TRP A 8 -3.01 5.13 -29.20
N SER A 9 -3.22 3.89 -29.52
CA SER A 9 -2.90 2.78 -28.62
C SER A 9 -1.78 1.94 -29.22
N ILE A 10 -0.69 1.79 -28.50
CA ILE A 10 0.42 0.94 -28.88
C ILE A 10 0.49 -0.21 -27.87
N THR A 11 0.50 -1.43 -28.37
CA THR A 11 0.67 -2.65 -27.57
C THR A 11 1.72 -3.56 -28.21
N GLY A 12 2.21 -4.54 -27.48
CA GLY A 12 3.16 -5.51 -28.03
C GLY A 12 4.55 -4.93 -28.30
N ILE A 13 4.99 -3.97 -27.49
CA ILE A 13 6.35 -3.43 -27.57
C ILE A 13 7.24 -4.27 -26.66
N GLN A 14 8.33 -4.77 -27.23
CA GLN A 14 9.38 -5.49 -26.52
C GLN A 14 10.71 -4.76 -26.73
N LEU A 15 11.39 -4.45 -25.63
CA LEU A 15 12.74 -3.89 -25.66
C LEU A 15 13.71 -4.96 -25.19
N GLU A 16 14.66 -5.29 -26.03
CA GLU A 16 15.66 -6.31 -25.73
C GLU A 16 17.06 -5.87 -26.19
N VAL A 17 18.07 -6.39 -25.51
CA VAL A 17 19.48 -6.15 -25.87
C VAL A 17 19.92 -7.29 -26.79
N GLY A 18 20.17 -6.98 -28.04
CA GLY A 18 20.60 -7.99 -29.02
C GLY A 18 20.76 -7.39 -30.42
N GLN A 19 21.35 -8.16 -31.33
CA GLN A 19 21.52 -7.77 -32.72
C GLN A 19 20.29 -8.12 -33.59
N ASN A 20 19.51 -9.11 -33.16
CA ASN A 20 18.31 -9.56 -33.86
C ASN A 20 17.13 -9.62 -32.89
N PRO A 21 15.94 -9.15 -33.33
CA PRO A 21 14.75 -9.25 -32.52
C PRO A 21 14.34 -10.73 -32.33
N THR A 22 13.93 -11.06 -31.12
CA THR A 22 13.32 -12.35 -30.83
C THR A 22 11.81 -12.32 -31.02
N THR A 23 11.16 -13.47 -30.99
CA THR A 23 9.70 -13.54 -31.00
C THR A 23 9.14 -12.82 -29.78
N PHE A 24 8.05 -12.06 -29.95
CA PHE A 24 7.40 -11.37 -28.85
C PHE A 24 6.97 -12.35 -27.76
N GLU A 25 7.44 -12.13 -26.53
CA GLU A 25 7.13 -12.97 -25.38
C GLU A 25 5.86 -12.46 -24.69
N HIS A 26 4.80 -13.26 -24.73
CA HIS A 26 3.58 -12.97 -24.00
C HIS A 26 3.73 -13.41 -22.54
N GLU A 27 3.97 -12.46 -21.66
CA GLU A 27 4.02 -12.75 -20.22
C GLU A 27 2.61 -12.71 -19.63
N PRO A 28 2.21 -13.70 -18.78
CA PRO A 28 0.95 -13.65 -18.04
C PRO A 28 0.88 -12.41 -17.13
N PHE A 29 -0.32 -11.82 -17.01
CA PHE A 29 -0.55 -10.61 -16.23
C PHE A 29 -0.07 -10.76 -14.77
N GLU A 30 -0.33 -11.90 -14.15
CA GLU A 30 0.06 -12.18 -12.76
C GLU A 30 1.57 -12.05 -12.55
N ARG A 31 2.35 -12.54 -13.52
CA ARG A 31 3.82 -12.46 -13.45
C ARG A 31 4.33 -11.03 -13.62
N THR A 32 3.70 -10.28 -14.51
CA THR A 32 4.00 -8.85 -14.65
C THR A 32 3.64 -8.09 -13.39
N LEU A 33 2.46 -8.38 -12.81
CA LEU A 33 2.01 -7.77 -11.55
C LEU A 33 2.99 -8.05 -10.39
N GLU A 34 3.43 -9.29 -10.23
CA GLU A 34 4.44 -9.65 -9.21
C GLU A 34 5.74 -8.87 -9.39
N LYS A 35 6.21 -8.72 -10.64
CA LYS A 35 7.40 -7.92 -10.94
C LYS A 35 7.21 -6.45 -10.54
N CYS A 36 6.06 -5.86 -10.84
CA CYS A 36 5.74 -4.48 -10.46
C CYS A 36 5.65 -4.33 -8.94
N GLN A 37 4.99 -5.26 -8.26
CA GLN A 37 4.82 -5.24 -6.80
C GLN A 37 6.13 -5.36 -6.01
N ARG A 38 7.21 -5.83 -6.63
CA ARG A 38 8.55 -5.82 -6.01
C ARG A 38 9.12 -4.41 -5.83
N TYR A 39 8.62 -3.45 -6.59
CA TYR A 39 9.06 -2.06 -6.57
C TYR A 39 8.05 -1.18 -5.86
N TYR A 40 6.79 -1.32 -6.20
CA TYR A 40 5.72 -0.47 -5.70
C TYR A 40 4.40 -1.24 -5.61
N TYR A 41 3.67 -0.98 -4.54
CA TYR A 41 2.24 -1.31 -4.46
C TYR A 41 1.54 -0.35 -3.51
N SER A 42 0.23 -0.17 -3.71
CA SER A 42 -0.62 0.57 -2.80
C SER A 42 -1.74 -0.30 -2.23
N LYS A 43 -2.24 0.09 -1.08
CA LYS A 43 -3.41 -0.48 -0.42
C LYS A 43 -4.40 0.63 -0.13
N GLY A 44 -5.69 0.40 -0.36
CA GLY A 44 -6.72 1.43 -0.27
C GLY A 44 -6.79 2.28 -1.55
N GLY A 45 -7.45 3.42 -1.48
CA GLY A 45 -7.60 4.32 -2.63
C GLY A 45 -8.60 3.82 -3.69
N ASP A 46 -9.42 2.84 -3.37
CA ASP A 46 -10.41 2.27 -4.27
C ASP A 46 -11.72 3.06 -4.17
N PRO A 47 -12.28 3.56 -5.28
CA PRO A 47 -13.55 4.27 -5.30
C PRO A 47 -14.73 3.42 -4.81
N ASP A 48 -14.62 2.10 -4.84
CA ASP A 48 -15.65 1.17 -4.36
C ASP A 48 -15.63 0.96 -2.83
N GLY A 49 -14.81 1.73 -2.10
CA GLY A 49 -14.76 1.73 -0.66
C GLY A 49 -13.95 0.60 -0.03
N ASN A 50 -13.07 -0.02 -0.79
CA ASN A 50 -12.16 -1.03 -0.26
C ASN A 50 -11.11 -0.38 0.64
N TYR A 51 -11.21 -0.69 1.90
CA TYR A 51 -10.26 -0.29 2.91
C TYR A 51 -9.03 -1.20 2.87
N PHE A 52 -7.90 -0.68 3.32
CA PHE A 52 -6.73 -1.53 3.56
C PHE A 52 -6.78 -2.09 4.99
N PRO A 53 -7.20 -3.33 5.20
CA PRO A 53 -7.23 -3.91 6.52
C PRO A 53 -5.83 -4.32 6.97
N TYR A 54 -5.34 -3.70 8.03
CA TYR A 54 -4.12 -4.11 8.70
C TYR A 54 -4.45 -4.54 10.13
N THR A 55 -4.06 -5.75 10.48
CA THR A 55 -4.14 -6.20 11.86
C THR A 55 -3.02 -5.56 12.66
N SER A 56 -3.37 -4.92 13.75
CA SER A 56 -2.43 -4.20 14.59
C SER A 56 -2.80 -4.29 16.06
N VAL A 57 -1.87 -3.93 16.92
CA VAL A 57 -2.04 -3.92 18.37
C VAL A 57 -1.77 -2.52 18.90
N ALA A 58 -2.63 -2.04 19.78
CA ALA A 58 -2.38 -0.80 20.47
C ALA A 58 -1.23 -1.00 21.48
N TYR A 59 -0.12 -0.34 21.25
CA TYR A 59 1.03 -0.34 22.13
C TYR A 59 0.82 0.58 23.33
N THR A 60 0.13 1.69 23.12
CA THR A 60 -0.29 2.63 24.16
C THR A 60 -1.76 3.04 23.92
N THR A 61 -2.29 3.95 24.71
CA THR A 61 -3.63 4.51 24.50
C THR A 61 -3.72 5.44 23.28
N SER A 62 -2.59 5.73 22.62
CA SER A 62 -2.49 6.65 21.48
C SER A 62 -1.65 6.11 20.31
N ALA A 63 -0.99 4.97 20.46
CA ALA A 63 -0.08 4.43 19.47
C ALA A 63 -0.43 2.98 19.10
N ILE A 64 -0.35 2.69 17.82
CA ILE A 64 -0.61 1.36 17.24
C ILE A 64 0.64 0.87 16.53
N PHE A 65 0.95 -0.40 16.71
CA PHE A 65 1.96 -1.13 15.96
C PHE A 65 1.28 -2.15 15.04
N GLY A 66 1.64 -2.17 13.78
CA GLY A 66 1.11 -3.08 12.79
C GLY A 66 2.19 -3.74 11.96
N ALA A 67 1.98 -5.01 11.61
CA ALA A 67 2.85 -5.73 10.71
C ALA A 67 2.05 -6.64 9.78
N GLN A 68 2.52 -6.77 8.55
CA GLN A 68 1.93 -7.62 7.53
C GLN A 68 3.00 -8.05 6.53
N LYS A 69 2.87 -9.26 5.97
CA LYS A 69 3.70 -9.68 4.85
C LYS A 69 3.42 -8.85 3.61
N HIS A 70 4.46 -8.52 2.85
CA HIS A 70 4.29 -7.98 1.51
C HIS A 70 3.63 -9.01 0.58
N PRO A 71 2.89 -8.61 -0.45
CA PRO A 71 2.33 -9.55 -1.43
C PRO A 71 3.43 -10.35 -2.14
N VAL A 72 4.56 -9.72 -2.38
CA VAL A 72 5.78 -10.31 -2.93
C VAL A 72 6.99 -9.75 -2.19
N ARG A 73 8.12 -10.43 -2.25
CA ARG A 73 9.37 -9.92 -1.70
C ARG A 73 9.79 -8.64 -2.42
N MET A 74 9.94 -7.54 -1.68
CA MET A 74 10.35 -6.25 -2.22
C MET A 74 11.81 -6.29 -2.72
N ARG A 75 12.15 -5.38 -3.63
CA ARG A 75 13.50 -5.24 -4.16
C ARG A 75 14.49 -4.72 -3.10
N ALA A 76 14.05 -3.80 -2.30
CA ALA A 76 14.80 -3.15 -1.23
C ALA A 76 13.89 -2.93 -0.02
N ASN A 77 14.41 -2.44 1.09
CA ASN A 77 13.59 -2.00 2.20
C ASN A 77 12.74 -0.80 1.74
N PRO A 78 11.42 -0.93 1.74
CA PRO A 78 10.57 0.09 1.17
C PRO A 78 10.43 1.32 2.07
N SER A 79 10.16 2.46 1.47
CA SER A 79 9.52 3.58 2.12
C SER A 79 8.00 3.32 2.21
N VAL A 80 7.37 3.87 3.24
CA VAL A 80 5.93 3.76 3.44
C VAL A 80 5.36 5.14 3.68
N SER A 81 4.37 5.51 2.89
CA SER A 81 3.63 6.76 3.03
C SER A 81 2.14 6.49 3.18
N LEU A 82 1.46 7.41 3.85
CA LEU A 82 0.02 7.40 4.01
C LEU A 82 -0.58 8.63 3.36
N ASN A 83 -1.60 8.42 2.55
CA ASN A 83 -2.44 9.47 2.02
C ASN A 83 -3.77 9.47 2.76
N GLY A 84 -4.01 10.53 3.54
CA GLY A 84 -5.23 10.73 4.32
C GLY A 84 -5.21 10.08 5.70
N ASN A 85 -6.36 10.07 6.34
CA ASN A 85 -6.54 9.59 7.71
C ASN A 85 -6.75 8.07 7.77
N VAL A 86 -6.40 7.50 8.90
CA VAL A 86 -6.67 6.09 9.19
C VAL A 86 -7.61 5.95 10.37
N ARG A 87 -8.32 4.84 10.39
CA ARG A 87 -9.29 4.50 11.41
C ARG A 87 -8.92 3.15 12.04
N ALA A 88 -8.89 3.11 13.35
CA ALA A 88 -8.70 1.88 14.12
C ALA A 88 -10.03 1.40 14.67
N ILE A 89 -10.38 0.14 14.45
CA ILE A 89 -11.66 -0.48 14.81
C ILE A 89 -11.36 -1.74 15.61
N ASP A 90 -12.01 -1.91 16.75
CA ASP A 90 -11.90 -3.11 17.59
C ASP A 90 -13.13 -4.04 17.53
N GLY A 91 -14.13 -3.67 16.74
CA GLY A 91 -15.38 -4.42 16.60
C GLY A 91 -16.39 -4.25 17.75
N VAL A 92 -16.03 -3.56 18.82
CA VAL A 92 -16.86 -3.40 20.02
C VAL A 92 -17.25 -1.94 20.25
N THR A 93 -16.34 -1.03 20.03
CA THR A 93 -16.54 0.41 20.25
C THR A 93 -16.44 1.20 18.95
N SER A 94 -16.86 2.46 19.00
CA SER A 94 -16.69 3.37 17.88
C SER A 94 -15.25 3.44 17.39
N SER A 95 -15.09 3.57 16.09
CA SER A 95 -13.80 3.74 15.45
C SER A 95 -13.03 4.93 16.02
N LYS A 96 -11.72 4.76 16.23
CA LYS A 96 -10.80 5.82 16.59
C LYS A 96 -10.13 6.32 15.32
N ILE A 97 -10.28 7.60 15.03
CA ILE A 97 -9.75 8.23 13.82
C ILE A 97 -8.48 8.97 14.19
N SER A 98 -7.45 8.83 13.38
CA SER A 98 -6.25 9.63 13.46
C SER A 98 -6.40 10.88 12.61
N SER A 99 -6.26 12.05 13.20
CA SER A 99 -6.29 13.33 12.48
C SER A 99 -4.96 13.67 11.80
N SER A 100 -3.87 13.05 12.23
CA SER A 100 -2.55 13.18 11.62
C SER A 100 -1.71 11.96 12.01
N LEU A 101 -1.58 11.00 11.12
CA LEU A 101 -0.77 9.83 11.40
C LEU A 101 0.70 10.12 11.13
N THR A 102 1.49 10.18 12.19
CA THR A 102 2.94 10.10 12.06
C THR A 102 3.33 8.63 12.02
N LEU A 103 3.67 8.16 10.84
CA LEU A 103 4.04 6.78 10.61
C LEU A 103 5.56 6.63 10.73
N VAL A 104 5.99 5.76 11.63
CA VAL A 104 7.38 5.32 11.69
C VAL A 104 7.49 4.03 10.89
N ASN A 105 8.24 4.09 9.80
CA ASN A 105 8.47 2.96 8.92
C ASN A 105 9.55 2.02 9.52
N LEU A 106 9.17 0.78 9.79
CA LEU A 106 10.05 -0.29 10.25
C LEU A 106 10.10 -1.44 9.23
N SER A 107 9.63 -1.21 8.02
CA SER A 107 9.47 -2.23 7.01
C SER A 107 10.81 -2.79 6.53
N GLN A 108 10.80 -4.06 6.20
CA GLN A 108 11.91 -4.80 5.62
C GLN A 108 11.45 -5.39 4.27
N ILE A 109 12.35 -5.97 3.51
CA ILE A 109 12.07 -6.52 2.17
C ILE A 109 10.95 -7.57 2.12
N ASP A 110 10.66 -8.25 3.22
CA ASP A 110 9.64 -9.30 3.29
C ASP A 110 8.41 -8.87 4.10
N THR A 111 8.53 -7.79 4.89
CA THR A 111 7.51 -7.43 5.87
C THR A 111 7.26 -5.92 5.87
N LEU A 112 6.03 -5.55 5.64
CA LEU A 112 5.51 -4.23 5.94
C LEU A 112 5.33 -4.14 7.46
N CYS A 113 6.05 -3.23 8.08
CA CYS A 113 5.99 -3.01 9.51
C CYS A 113 5.97 -1.51 9.79
N TRP A 114 5.03 -1.07 10.61
CA TRP A 114 4.84 0.34 10.88
C TRP A 114 4.39 0.57 12.32
N TYR A 115 4.66 1.74 12.81
CA TYR A 115 4.28 2.21 14.12
C TYR A 115 3.74 3.62 14.02
N SER A 116 2.57 3.86 14.60
CA SER A 116 2.03 5.20 14.72
C SER A 116 2.39 5.79 16.07
N ASN A 117 2.96 6.99 16.09
CA ASN A 117 3.36 7.63 17.34
C ASN A 117 2.36 8.73 17.71
N GLY A 118 1.55 8.48 18.73
CA GLY A 118 0.68 9.48 19.35
C GLY A 118 -0.48 10.00 18.49
N SER A 119 -0.84 9.27 17.43
CA SER A 119 -1.80 9.74 16.42
C SER A 119 -3.26 9.43 16.76
N PHE A 120 -3.50 8.54 17.68
CA PHE A 120 -4.85 8.13 18.12
C PHE A 120 -5.17 8.66 19.53
N SER A 121 -6.44 8.58 19.90
CA SER A 121 -6.89 8.83 21.27
C SER A 121 -7.89 7.76 21.71
N GLY A 122 -7.79 7.35 22.97
CA GLY A 122 -8.76 6.43 23.59
C GLY A 122 -8.66 4.99 23.10
N LEU A 123 -7.48 4.55 22.65
CA LEU A 123 -7.20 3.14 22.43
C LEU A 123 -7.08 2.41 23.77
N THR A 124 -7.40 1.12 23.78
CA THR A 124 -7.12 0.23 24.91
C THR A 124 -5.77 -0.44 24.65
N GLN A 125 -4.81 -0.20 25.53
CA GLN A 125 -3.48 -0.79 25.43
C GLN A 125 -3.54 -2.32 25.34
N TYR A 126 -2.70 -2.90 24.50
CA TYR A 126 -2.58 -4.33 24.19
C TYR A 126 -3.82 -4.96 23.53
N ARG A 127 -4.79 -4.16 23.13
CA ARG A 127 -5.93 -4.61 22.35
C ARG A 127 -5.61 -4.63 20.86
N SER A 128 -6.10 -5.64 20.17
CA SER A 128 -6.01 -5.72 18.71
C SER A 128 -7.01 -4.78 18.05
N TYR A 129 -6.56 -4.13 17.00
CA TYR A 129 -7.36 -3.25 16.16
C TYR A 129 -7.19 -3.59 14.69
N LEU A 130 -8.29 -3.53 13.96
CA LEU A 130 -8.26 -3.48 12.51
C LEU A 130 -8.05 -2.02 12.10
N VAL A 131 -7.01 -1.77 11.31
CA VAL A 131 -6.70 -0.43 10.81
C VAL A 131 -7.03 -0.36 9.33
N ASN A 132 -7.80 0.64 8.94
CA ASN A 132 -8.17 0.90 7.56
C ASN A 132 -8.20 2.41 7.28
N GLY A 133 -8.31 2.79 6.01
CA GLY A 133 -8.54 4.19 5.64
C GLY A 133 -9.87 4.71 6.21
N GLU A 134 -9.91 5.96 6.59
CA GLU A 134 -11.14 6.61 7.02
C GLU A 134 -12.18 6.68 5.89
N THR A 135 -11.68 6.90 4.68
CA THR A 135 -12.48 6.95 3.45
C THR A 135 -11.84 6.11 2.35
N SER A 136 -12.59 5.83 1.29
CA SER A 136 -12.08 5.13 0.10
C SER A 136 -10.95 5.87 -0.64
N ALA A 137 -10.80 7.17 -0.41
CA ALA A 137 -9.71 7.97 -0.98
C ALA A 137 -8.37 7.82 -0.23
N ASN A 138 -8.38 7.20 0.97
CA ASN A 138 -7.18 7.02 1.76
C ASN A 138 -6.40 5.79 1.32
N SER A 139 -5.10 5.93 1.14
CA SER A 139 -4.21 4.86 0.71
C SER A 139 -2.92 4.82 1.52
N MET A 140 -2.34 3.64 1.57
CA MET A 140 -0.97 3.42 2.04
C MET A 140 -0.15 2.98 0.84
N GLU A 141 0.92 3.68 0.58
CA GLU A 141 1.84 3.42 -0.52
C GLU A 141 3.13 2.83 0.03
N VAL A 142 3.60 1.79 -0.63
CA VAL A 142 4.81 1.06 -0.28
C VAL A 142 5.73 1.07 -1.49
N ASP A 143 6.86 1.76 -1.36
CA ASP A 143 7.74 2.07 -2.47
C ASP A 143 9.18 1.63 -2.15
N ALA A 144 9.72 0.78 -2.99
CA ALA A 144 11.11 0.29 -2.97
C ALA A 144 11.89 0.71 -4.22
N GLU A 145 11.44 1.74 -4.92
CA GLU A 145 12.23 2.37 -5.97
C GLU A 145 13.45 3.11 -5.38
N LEU A 146 14.46 3.34 -6.21
CA LEU A 146 15.72 3.96 -5.81
C LEU A 146 15.61 5.48 -5.82
#